data_ae6f4c8ab89bb60a2ddb4320fbe418c6
#
_entry.id   ae6f4c8ab89bb60a2ddb4320fbe418c6
#
_cell.length_a   1.000
_cell.length_b   1.000
_cell.length_c   1.000
_cell.angle_alpha   90.00
_cell.angle_beta   90.00
_cell.angle_gamma   90.00
#
_symmetry.space_group_name_H-M   'P 1'
#
loop_
_entity.id
_entity.type
_entity.pdbx_description
1 polymer ?
#
loop_
_entity_poly.entity_id
_entity_poly.type
_entity_poly.pdbx_seq_one_letter_code
_entity_poly.pdbx_strand_id
1 'polypeptide(L)'
;MNEIIGIIPHKFRRRGFGVACTLLLRAGLNFLGLAVLLPVLALALDARSLDGGGQLARIYTALGFTSPRSFALTVCAAVVAVIVLKCLTNLWLARIERNYIYDLYRTLSRRLYVTYHDRGLPFVKSSNSAVLARNVNVVCLAFTAGVLKPAAAIAAEAMLLTLLFGALLWYAPVAAALAVAVFLPSVWIYYGLVRNRINRYGELENKAQREKARLVAETFRGYADIEINNAFPMMLRQFDRAMDQVIRTRLRETAIGLLPQTFTEVGLAVGMALLVALSLGDGDGRAQMLFGVFAVAALRLMPSVRNIMTGWTAIKYNRYTIGILRDAAADCPPAPANPDCRDTPGPRSTSAATVAPGNSGNSGNSGNPGNPAADTASSPEKLPFRHEIAVRDLRFRFADGGRELFHGLSLTIRKGERIGIRGASGAGKTTLFNLLLGLYEPSGGEIAIDGTPLTAANRRAWQNRIGYVSQNLFIADGSFAANVALGIPAGEVDRERVMQALRAAQLGELVTGLAKGIDTHVGECGCRLSGGQRQRIGIARALYRQADVLFFDEATSALDSRTEEEINRSIAGLAARDAGLTLVVIAHRESSLEYCNRIITIGE
;
A
#
# COMPACT_ATOMS: atom_id res chain seq x y z
N MET A 1 -20.67 -4.34 6.53
CA MET A 1 -20.33 -5.06 5.28
C MET A 1 -20.31 -4.11 4.08
N ASN A 2 -21.31 -3.22 3.94
CA ASN A 2 -21.36 -2.24 2.84
C ASN A 2 -20.14 -1.33 2.74
N GLU A 3 -19.57 -0.89 3.87
CA GLU A 3 -18.36 -0.06 3.91
C GLU A 3 -17.12 -0.79 3.35
N ILE A 4 -16.97 -2.08 3.65
CA ILE A 4 -15.86 -2.91 3.15
C ILE A 4 -15.99 -3.11 1.64
N ILE A 5 -17.21 -3.39 1.16
CA ILE A 5 -17.50 -3.59 -0.27
C ILE A 5 -17.25 -2.29 -1.07
N GLY A 6 -17.51 -1.11 -0.45
CA GLY A 6 -17.27 0.19 -1.04
C GLY A 6 -15.79 0.47 -1.35
N ILE A 7 -14.88 -0.02 -0.52
CA ILE A 7 -13.43 0.16 -0.66
C ILE A 7 -12.87 -0.74 -1.79
N ILE A 8 -13.51 -1.89 -2.05
CA ILE A 8 -13.03 -2.87 -3.04
C ILE A 8 -13.36 -2.39 -4.46
N PRO A 9 -12.36 -2.26 -5.36
CA PRO A 9 -12.58 -1.88 -6.76
C PRO A 9 -13.54 -2.83 -7.49
N HIS A 10 -14.36 -2.32 -8.41
CA HIS A 10 -15.38 -3.12 -9.14
C HIS A 10 -14.84 -4.38 -9.81
N LYS A 11 -13.63 -4.32 -10.38
CA LYS A 11 -12.93 -5.47 -10.98
C LYS A 11 -12.69 -6.60 -9.99
N PHE A 12 -12.36 -6.26 -8.75
CA PHE A 12 -12.12 -7.23 -7.67
C PHE A 12 -13.41 -7.78 -7.06
N ARG A 13 -14.54 -7.06 -7.15
CA ARG A 13 -15.85 -7.57 -6.68
C ARG A 13 -16.28 -8.79 -7.48
N ARG A 14 -16.11 -8.79 -8.82
CA ARG A 14 -16.41 -9.96 -9.67
C ARG A 14 -15.50 -11.14 -9.36
N ARG A 15 -14.19 -10.91 -9.21
CA ARG A 15 -13.24 -11.95 -8.79
C ARG A 15 -13.49 -12.42 -7.36
N GLY A 16 -13.96 -11.54 -6.47
CA GLY A 16 -14.35 -11.86 -5.11
C GLY A 16 -15.50 -12.87 -5.04
N PHE A 17 -16.44 -12.84 -5.99
CA PHE A 17 -17.46 -13.86 -6.11
C PHE A 17 -16.86 -15.24 -6.40
N GLY A 18 -15.88 -15.33 -7.31
CA GLY A 18 -15.14 -16.58 -7.56
C GLY A 18 -14.44 -17.10 -6.29
N VAL A 19 -13.82 -16.19 -5.50
CA VAL A 19 -13.21 -16.55 -4.21
C VAL A 19 -14.26 -16.99 -3.20
N ALA A 20 -15.44 -16.38 -3.17
CA ALA A 20 -16.55 -16.86 -2.34
C ALA A 20 -16.96 -18.29 -2.72
N CYS A 21 -17.05 -18.61 -4.01
CA CYS A 21 -17.30 -19.99 -4.47
C CYS A 21 -16.19 -20.96 -4.03
N THR A 22 -14.91 -20.56 -4.06
CA THR A 22 -13.81 -21.41 -3.55
C THR A 22 -13.90 -21.65 -2.05
N LEU A 23 -14.33 -20.65 -1.28
CA LEU A 23 -14.58 -20.80 0.16
C LEU A 23 -15.74 -21.76 0.44
N LEU A 24 -16.84 -21.66 -0.32
CA LEU A 24 -17.97 -22.58 -0.24
C LEU A 24 -17.56 -24.02 -0.57
N LEU A 25 -16.80 -24.20 -1.65
CA LEU A 25 -16.27 -25.51 -2.03
C LEU A 25 -15.35 -26.10 -0.94
N ARG A 26 -14.49 -25.26 -0.37
CA ARG A 26 -13.59 -25.65 0.73
C ARG A 26 -14.36 -26.07 1.98
N ALA A 27 -15.43 -25.35 2.33
CA ALA A 27 -16.31 -25.72 3.45
C ALA A 27 -16.99 -27.08 3.19
N GLY A 28 -17.53 -27.29 1.98
CA GLY A 28 -18.10 -28.56 1.56
C GLY A 28 -17.12 -29.74 1.60
N LEU A 29 -15.89 -29.53 1.08
CA LEU A 29 -14.81 -30.53 1.13
C LEU A 29 -14.41 -30.87 2.57
N ASN A 30 -14.39 -29.87 3.46
CA ASN A 30 -14.10 -30.10 4.87
C ASN A 30 -15.21 -30.91 5.57
N PHE A 31 -16.48 -30.65 5.22
CA PHE A 31 -17.60 -31.42 5.70
C PHE A 31 -17.58 -32.87 5.18
N LEU A 32 -17.38 -33.06 3.87
CA LEU A 32 -17.25 -34.39 3.27
C LEU A 32 -16.08 -35.19 3.86
N GLY A 33 -14.93 -34.54 4.12
CA GLY A 33 -13.78 -35.19 4.75
C GLY A 33 -14.05 -35.70 6.17
N LEU A 34 -15.05 -35.13 6.88
CA LEU A 34 -15.52 -35.67 8.15
C LEU A 34 -16.42 -36.87 7.94
N ALA A 35 -17.35 -36.77 6.97
CA ALA A 35 -18.27 -37.85 6.66
C ALA A 35 -17.56 -39.14 6.20
N VAL A 36 -16.44 -39.00 5.48
CA VAL A 36 -15.64 -40.14 5.00
C VAL A 36 -14.93 -40.90 6.14
N LEU A 37 -14.78 -40.33 7.33
CA LEU A 37 -14.24 -41.04 8.51
C LEU A 37 -15.28 -41.94 9.20
N LEU A 38 -16.59 -41.70 8.99
CA LEU A 38 -17.66 -42.48 9.64
C LEU A 38 -17.60 -43.98 9.35
N PRO A 39 -17.35 -44.45 8.11
CA PRO A 39 -17.26 -45.91 7.83
C PRO A 39 -16.12 -46.59 8.59
N VAL A 40 -14.97 -45.90 8.71
CA VAL A 40 -13.82 -46.45 9.47
C VAL A 40 -14.13 -46.51 10.95
N LEU A 41 -14.80 -45.49 11.49
CA LEU A 41 -15.22 -45.46 12.89
C LEU A 41 -16.27 -46.57 13.17
N ALA A 42 -17.23 -46.78 12.26
CA ALA A 42 -18.22 -47.83 12.39
C ALA A 42 -17.57 -49.24 12.40
N LEU A 43 -16.59 -49.49 11.53
CA LEU A 43 -15.83 -50.73 11.50
C LEU A 43 -14.97 -50.95 12.74
N ALA A 44 -14.44 -49.85 13.33
CA ALA A 44 -13.62 -49.95 14.54
C ALA A 44 -14.42 -50.19 15.83
N LEU A 45 -15.64 -49.65 15.91
CA LEU A 45 -16.51 -49.75 17.07
C LEU A 45 -17.31 -51.07 17.11
N ASP A 46 -17.74 -51.59 15.95
CA ASP A 46 -18.52 -52.82 15.89
C ASP A 46 -18.08 -53.69 14.70
N ALA A 47 -17.19 -54.63 14.97
CA ALA A 47 -16.72 -55.58 13.98
C ALA A 47 -17.87 -56.50 13.42
N ARG A 48 -19.00 -56.64 14.16
CA ARG A 48 -20.19 -57.39 13.74
C ARG A 48 -21.10 -56.59 12.79
N SER A 49 -20.80 -55.34 12.55
CA SER A 49 -21.57 -54.51 11.61
C SER A 49 -21.54 -55.03 10.16
N LEU A 50 -20.63 -55.95 9.85
CA LEU A 50 -20.52 -56.63 8.56
C LEU A 50 -21.50 -57.83 8.43
N ASP A 51 -21.99 -58.40 9.54
CA ASP A 51 -22.91 -59.55 9.54
C ASP A 51 -24.39 -59.13 9.51
N GLY A 52 -24.67 -57.84 9.74
CA GLY A 52 -26.03 -57.28 9.70
C GLY A 52 -26.35 -56.66 8.33
N GLY A 53 -27.65 -56.56 7.97
CA GLY A 53 -28.12 -55.98 6.69
C GLY A 53 -27.85 -54.48 6.45
N GLY A 54 -26.82 -53.91 7.06
CA GLY A 54 -26.43 -52.52 6.99
C GLY A 54 -25.80 -52.13 5.64
N GLN A 55 -25.64 -50.83 5.41
CA GLN A 55 -25.03 -50.31 4.16
C GLN A 55 -23.61 -50.83 3.95
N LEU A 56 -22.80 -50.96 5.01
CA LEU A 56 -21.43 -51.50 4.95
C LEU A 56 -21.39 -52.97 4.55
N ALA A 57 -22.34 -53.79 5.05
CA ALA A 57 -22.49 -55.20 4.66
C ALA A 57 -22.85 -55.34 3.18
N ARG A 58 -23.71 -54.45 2.63
CA ARG A 58 -24.05 -54.42 1.21
C ARG A 58 -22.83 -54.06 0.34
N ILE A 59 -22.00 -53.12 0.77
CA ILE A 59 -20.78 -52.76 0.05
C ILE A 59 -19.75 -53.90 0.11
N TYR A 60 -19.62 -54.57 1.26
CA TYR A 60 -18.74 -55.71 1.45
C TYR A 60 -19.10 -56.87 0.49
N THR A 61 -20.40 -57.22 0.39
CA THR A 61 -20.87 -58.26 -0.51
C THR A 61 -20.82 -57.83 -1.97
N ALA A 62 -21.15 -56.59 -2.30
CA ALA A 62 -21.13 -56.07 -3.68
C ALA A 62 -19.70 -56.00 -4.28
N LEU A 63 -18.68 -55.75 -3.45
CA LEU A 63 -17.28 -55.70 -3.87
C LEU A 63 -16.58 -57.09 -3.83
N GLY A 64 -17.30 -58.17 -3.39
CA GLY A 64 -16.80 -59.55 -3.44
C GLY A 64 -15.63 -59.85 -2.49
N PHE A 65 -15.50 -59.15 -1.38
CA PHE A 65 -14.44 -59.43 -0.42
C PHE A 65 -14.72 -60.73 0.34
N THR A 66 -13.67 -61.57 0.47
CA THR A 66 -13.74 -62.86 1.16
C THR A 66 -13.28 -62.76 2.63
N SER A 67 -12.55 -61.69 3.00
CA SER A 67 -12.02 -61.50 4.36
C SER A 67 -12.41 -60.12 4.91
N PRO A 68 -13.00 -60.07 6.13
CA PRO A 68 -13.28 -58.79 6.81
C PRO A 68 -12.02 -57.89 6.99
N ARG A 69 -10.86 -58.51 7.19
CA ARG A 69 -9.59 -57.77 7.34
C ARG A 69 -9.16 -57.06 6.05
N SER A 70 -9.25 -57.74 4.90
CA SER A 70 -8.91 -57.16 3.60
C SER A 70 -9.85 -56.00 3.24
N PHE A 71 -11.14 -56.13 3.53
CA PHE A 71 -12.13 -55.06 3.38
C PHE A 71 -11.80 -53.83 4.27
N ALA A 72 -11.56 -54.07 5.56
CA ALA A 72 -11.20 -52.99 6.48
C ALA A 72 -9.94 -52.25 6.02
N LEU A 73 -8.87 -52.95 5.60
CA LEU A 73 -7.65 -52.35 5.07
C LEU A 73 -7.91 -51.52 3.80
N THR A 74 -8.75 -52.04 2.88
CA THR A 74 -9.12 -51.32 1.65
C THR A 74 -9.93 -50.07 1.95
N VAL A 75 -10.88 -50.13 2.87
CA VAL A 75 -11.65 -48.96 3.32
C VAL A 75 -10.72 -47.92 3.97
N CYS A 76 -9.81 -48.34 4.84
CA CYS A 76 -8.83 -47.45 5.42
C CYS A 76 -7.92 -46.78 4.37
N ALA A 77 -7.41 -47.55 3.40
CA ALA A 77 -6.61 -47.04 2.31
C ALA A 77 -7.39 -46.02 1.44
N ALA A 78 -8.64 -46.34 1.11
CA ALA A 78 -9.54 -45.45 0.36
C ALA A 78 -9.81 -44.15 1.11
N VAL A 79 -10.08 -44.22 2.41
CA VAL A 79 -10.29 -43.03 3.27
C VAL A 79 -9.03 -42.17 3.33
N VAL A 80 -7.84 -42.76 3.49
CA VAL A 80 -6.57 -42.03 3.44
C VAL A 80 -6.36 -41.34 2.11
N ALA A 81 -6.63 -42.05 0.98
CA ALA A 81 -6.51 -41.46 -0.35
C ALA A 81 -7.44 -40.25 -0.55
N VAL A 82 -8.72 -40.39 -0.12
CA VAL A 82 -9.68 -39.27 -0.18
C VAL A 82 -9.26 -38.09 0.68
N ILE A 83 -8.74 -38.35 1.88
CA ILE A 83 -8.24 -37.28 2.77
C ILE A 83 -7.03 -36.58 2.17
N VAL A 84 -6.08 -37.32 1.57
CA VAL A 84 -4.91 -36.74 0.88
C VAL A 84 -5.38 -35.87 -0.29
N LEU A 85 -6.27 -36.36 -1.14
CA LEU A 85 -6.84 -35.59 -2.27
C LEU A 85 -7.52 -34.30 -1.78
N LYS A 86 -8.34 -34.42 -0.73
CA LYS A 86 -8.97 -33.27 -0.06
C LYS A 86 -7.92 -32.24 0.42
N CYS A 87 -6.84 -32.70 1.07
CA CYS A 87 -5.78 -31.81 1.57
C CYS A 87 -5.09 -31.09 0.42
N LEU A 88 -4.76 -31.78 -0.66
CA LEU A 88 -4.15 -31.18 -1.86
C LEU A 88 -5.09 -30.14 -2.50
N THR A 89 -6.38 -30.48 -2.64
CA THR A 89 -7.39 -29.55 -3.16
C THR A 89 -7.53 -28.33 -2.26
N ASN A 90 -7.55 -28.50 -0.94
CA ASN A 90 -7.59 -27.39 0.01
C ASN A 90 -6.37 -26.48 -0.08
N LEU A 91 -5.17 -27.04 -0.30
CA LEU A 91 -3.95 -26.25 -0.52
C LEU A 91 -4.04 -25.41 -1.79
N TRP A 92 -4.55 -26.00 -2.86
CA TRP A 92 -4.75 -25.30 -4.13
C TRP A 92 -5.78 -24.17 -4.01
N LEU A 93 -6.95 -24.42 -3.39
CA LEU A 93 -7.97 -23.41 -3.14
C LEU A 93 -7.44 -22.28 -2.23
N ALA A 94 -6.69 -22.61 -1.19
CA ALA A 94 -6.05 -21.63 -0.31
C ALA A 94 -5.01 -20.76 -1.05
N ARG A 95 -4.37 -21.28 -2.11
CA ARG A 95 -3.47 -20.48 -2.96
C ARG A 95 -4.24 -19.44 -3.78
N ILE A 96 -5.40 -19.82 -4.32
CA ILE A 96 -6.28 -18.89 -5.06
C ILE A 96 -6.74 -17.75 -4.15
N GLU A 97 -7.20 -18.08 -2.94
CA GLU A 97 -7.62 -17.09 -1.93
C GLU A 97 -6.48 -16.13 -1.57
N ARG A 98 -5.28 -16.66 -1.30
CA ARG A 98 -4.10 -15.83 -0.96
C ARG A 98 -3.69 -14.91 -2.11
N ASN A 99 -3.66 -15.42 -3.33
CA ASN A 99 -3.33 -14.62 -4.50
C ASN A 99 -4.31 -13.45 -4.67
N TYR A 100 -5.60 -13.69 -4.49
CA TYR A 100 -6.62 -12.63 -4.53
C TYR A 100 -6.37 -11.54 -3.47
N ILE A 101 -6.07 -11.94 -2.22
CA ILE A 101 -5.80 -11.00 -1.12
C ILE A 101 -4.58 -10.14 -1.41
N TYR A 102 -3.48 -10.73 -1.91
CA TYR A 102 -2.26 -10.00 -2.24
C TYR A 102 -2.40 -9.12 -3.49
N ASP A 103 -3.14 -9.58 -4.52
CA ASP A 103 -3.46 -8.76 -5.70
C ASP A 103 -4.29 -7.53 -5.29
N LEU A 104 -5.25 -7.71 -4.38
CA LEU A 104 -6.04 -6.61 -3.85
C LEU A 104 -5.18 -5.66 -2.99
N TYR A 105 -4.29 -6.19 -2.13
CA TYR A 105 -3.33 -5.38 -1.38
C TYR A 105 -2.49 -4.51 -2.32
N ARG A 106 -1.90 -5.10 -3.37
CA ARG A 106 -1.11 -4.39 -4.38
C ARG A 106 -1.92 -3.25 -5.02
N THR A 107 -3.17 -3.53 -5.38
CA THR A 107 -4.05 -2.56 -6.04
C THR A 107 -4.44 -1.42 -5.11
N LEU A 108 -4.80 -1.72 -3.86
CA LEU A 108 -5.14 -0.71 -2.86
C LEU A 108 -3.94 0.18 -2.50
N SER A 109 -2.77 -0.44 -2.30
CA SER A 109 -1.53 0.29 -2.00
C SER A 109 -1.14 1.23 -3.14
N ARG A 110 -1.19 0.73 -4.40
CA ARG A 110 -0.93 1.56 -5.58
C ARG A 110 -1.95 2.69 -5.72
N ARG A 111 -3.25 2.38 -5.54
CA ARG A 111 -4.31 3.38 -5.62
C ARG A 111 -4.13 4.47 -4.57
N LEU A 112 -3.84 4.10 -3.32
CA LEU A 112 -3.62 5.06 -2.24
C LEU A 112 -2.40 5.94 -2.51
N TYR A 113 -1.31 5.36 -3.02
CA TYR A 113 -0.11 6.09 -3.40
C TYR A 113 -0.38 7.14 -4.49
N VAL A 114 -1.10 6.74 -5.55
CA VAL A 114 -1.51 7.64 -6.63
C VAL A 114 -2.45 8.73 -6.12
N THR A 115 -3.46 8.37 -5.30
CA THR A 115 -4.40 9.35 -4.71
C THR A 115 -3.68 10.40 -3.87
N TYR A 116 -2.70 10.01 -3.05
CA TYR A 116 -1.91 10.97 -2.26
C TYR A 116 -1.06 11.89 -3.14
N HIS A 117 -0.51 11.38 -4.23
CA HIS A 117 0.23 12.18 -5.20
C HIS A 117 -0.69 13.18 -5.93
N ASP A 118 -1.88 12.74 -6.36
CA ASP A 118 -2.82 13.55 -7.15
C ASP A 118 -3.47 14.68 -6.33
N ARG A 119 -3.47 14.59 -4.99
CA ARG A 119 -3.89 15.69 -4.09
C ARG A 119 -2.97 16.91 -4.14
N GLY A 120 -1.79 16.76 -4.74
CA GLY A 120 -0.87 17.86 -5.01
C GLY A 120 -0.11 18.39 -3.78
N LEU A 121 0.62 19.47 -4.04
CA LEU A 121 1.56 20.06 -3.08
C LEU A 121 0.92 20.57 -1.79
N PRO A 122 -0.29 21.19 -1.79
CA PRO A 122 -0.93 21.64 -0.57
C PRO A 122 -1.15 20.52 0.44
N PHE A 123 -1.70 19.39 -0.02
CA PHE A 123 -1.96 18.22 0.81
C PHE A 123 -0.64 17.61 1.35
N VAL A 124 0.38 17.47 0.50
CA VAL A 124 1.66 16.90 0.93
C VAL A 124 2.36 17.78 1.97
N LYS A 125 2.28 19.11 1.84
CA LYS A 125 2.87 20.06 2.81
C LYS A 125 2.13 20.09 4.15
N SER A 126 0.80 19.96 4.16
CA SER A 126 0.00 19.91 5.39
C SER A 126 0.02 18.53 6.06
N SER A 127 0.49 17.49 5.38
CA SER A 127 0.49 16.12 5.86
C SER A 127 1.87 15.66 6.33
N ASN A 128 1.90 14.78 7.33
CA ASN A 128 3.16 14.16 7.76
C ASN A 128 3.54 13.02 6.82
N SER A 129 4.70 13.11 6.16
CA SER A 129 5.20 12.13 5.19
C SER A 129 5.34 10.71 5.76
N ALA A 130 5.72 10.57 7.05
CA ALA A 130 5.82 9.28 7.71
C ALA A 130 4.44 8.62 7.87
N VAL A 131 3.38 9.42 8.09
CA VAL A 131 2.00 8.92 8.17
C VAL A 131 1.52 8.47 6.79
N LEU A 132 1.80 9.23 5.73
CA LEU A 132 1.46 8.86 4.36
C LEU A 132 2.15 7.57 3.95
N ALA A 133 3.45 7.45 4.17
CA ALA A 133 4.22 6.24 3.89
C ALA A 133 3.67 5.02 4.66
N ARG A 134 3.35 5.20 5.95
CA ARG A 134 2.76 4.13 6.77
C ARG A 134 1.38 3.70 6.25
N ASN A 135 0.55 4.64 5.83
CA ASN A 135 -0.78 4.32 5.29
C ASN A 135 -0.68 3.47 4.02
N VAL A 136 0.25 3.79 3.12
CA VAL A 136 0.49 3.00 1.89
C VAL A 136 1.05 1.62 2.21
N ASN A 137 2.06 1.52 3.09
CA ASN A 137 2.81 0.28 3.33
C ASN A 137 2.15 -0.64 4.36
N VAL A 138 1.57 -0.08 5.43
CA VAL A 138 1.10 -0.86 6.59
C VAL A 138 -0.42 -0.95 6.63
N VAL A 139 -1.14 0.16 6.44
CA VAL A 139 -2.61 0.18 6.61
C VAL A 139 -3.30 -0.67 5.54
N CYS A 140 -2.85 -0.62 4.28
CA CYS A 140 -3.38 -1.46 3.21
C CYS A 140 -3.19 -2.95 3.49
N LEU A 141 -2.02 -3.34 4.02
CA LEU A 141 -1.75 -4.72 4.42
C LEU A 141 -2.61 -5.14 5.62
N ALA A 142 -2.72 -4.28 6.64
CA ALA A 142 -3.55 -4.53 7.83
C ALA A 142 -5.03 -4.67 7.46
N PHE A 143 -5.54 -3.91 6.49
CA PHE A 143 -6.89 -4.08 5.96
C PHE A 143 -7.09 -5.44 5.29
N THR A 144 -6.21 -5.81 4.37
CA THR A 144 -6.37 -7.07 3.61
C THR A 144 -6.15 -8.30 4.50
N ALA A 145 -5.14 -8.30 5.36
CA ALA A 145 -4.80 -9.41 6.25
C ALA A 145 -5.63 -9.43 7.53
N GLY A 146 -5.98 -8.26 8.09
CA GLY A 146 -6.67 -8.14 9.38
C GLY A 146 -8.18 -7.94 9.29
N VAL A 147 -8.71 -7.55 8.13
CA VAL A 147 -10.17 -7.37 7.93
C VAL A 147 -10.70 -8.33 6.88
N LEU A 148 -10.16 -8.31 5.67
CA LEU A 148 -10.74 -9.06 4.54
C LEU A 148 -10.54 -10.58 4.69
N LYS A 149 -9.31 -11.01 5.00
CA LYS A 149 -9.00 -12.43 5.20
C LYS A 149 -9.82 -13.05 6.35
N PRO A 150 -9.90 -12.45 7.54
CA PRO A 150 -10.76 -12.95 8.61
C PRO A 150 -12.25 -12.93 8.24
N ALA A 151 -12.73 -11.93 7.49
CA ALA A 151 -14.12 -11.89 7.04
C ALA A 151 -14.47 -13.08 6.11
N ALA A 152 -13.56 -13.41 5.19
CA ALA A 152 -13.68 -14.57 4.33
C ALA A 152 -13.65 -15.88 5.14
N ALA A 153 -12.76 -15.99 6.13
CA ALA A 153 -12.68 -17.15 7.00
C ALA A 153 -13.95 -17.33 7.83
N ILE A 154 -14.52 -16.25 8.39
CA ILE A 154 -15.80 -16.29 9.12
C ILE A 154 -16.93 -16.81 8.21
N ALA A 155 -17.01 -16.33 6.96
CA ALA A 155 -18.04 -16.78 6.02
C ALA A 155 -17.92 -18.30 5.73
N ALA A 156 -16.70 -18.79 5.53
CA ALA A 156 -16.44 -20.21 5.31
C ALA A 156 -16.78 -21.08 6.54
N GLU A 157 -16.40 -20.64 7.74
CA GLU A 157 -16.68 -21.36 8.98
C GLU A 157 -18.18 -21.31 9.33
N ALA A 158 -18.85 -20.18 9.11
CA ALA A 158 -20.29 -20.07 9.32
C ALA A 158 -21.07 -21.04 8.41
N MET A 159 -20.67 -21.17 7.14
CA MET A 159 -21.26 -22.14 6.24
C MET A 159 -21.01 -23.59 6.69
N LEU A 160 -19.79 -23.91 7.08
CA LEU A 160 -19.45 -25.23 7.62
C LEU A 160 -20.30 -25.57 8.85
N LEU A 161 -20.44 -24.59 9.79
CA LEU A 161 -21.29 -24.73 10.96
C LEU A 161 -22.76 -24.98 10.57
N THR A 162 -23.28 -24.26 9.59
CA THR A 162 -24.67 -24.44 9.11
C THR A 162 -24.89 -25.82 8.56
N LEU A 163 -23.96 -26.33 7.74
CA LEU A 163 -24.03 -27.69 7.19
C LEU A 163 -23.93 -28.77 8.29
N LEU A 164 -22.97 -28.62 9.18
CA LEU A 164 -22.75 -29.56 10.29
C LEU A 164 -23.95 -29.58 11.23
N PHE A 165 -24.49 -28.40 11.55
CA PHE A 165 -25.62 -28.24 12.44
C PHE A 165 -26.90 -28.79 11.83
N GLY A 166 -27.10 -28.58 10.52
CA GLY A 166 -28.23 -29.20 9.78
C GLY A 166 -28.18 -30.72 9.78
N ALA A 167 -27.00 -31.30 9.55
CA ALA A 167 -26.79 -32.73 9.64
C ALA A 167 -27.02 -33.28 11.06
N LEU A 168 -26.55 -32.55 12.09
CA LEU A 168 -26.71 -32.92 13.49
C LEU A 168 -28.19 -32.86 13.94
N LEU A 169 -28.94 -31.84 13.51
CA LEU A 169 -30.38 -31.70 13.74
C LEU A 169 -31.17 -32.85 13.13
N TRP A 170 -30.79 -33.29 11.93
CA TRP A 170 -31.43 -34.38 11.24
C TRP A 170 -31.20 -35.75 11.93
N TYR A 171 -29.95 -35.98 12.39
CA TYR A 171 -29.55 -37.30 12.93
C TYR A 171 -29.73 -37.42 14.45
N ALA A 172 -29.40 -36.37 15.23
CA ALA A 172 -29.41 -36.37 16.70
C ALA A 172 -29.85 -35.01 17.26
N PRO A 173 -31.16 -34.68 17.25
CA PRO A 173 -31.67 -33.37 17.66
C PRO A 173 -31.31 -32.98 19.11
N VAL A 174 -31.23 -33.96 20.00
CA VAL A 174 -30.82 -33.74 21.40
C VAL A 174 -29.36 -33.28 21.49
N ALA A 175 -28.45 -33.91 20.74
CA ALA A 175 -27.06 -33.53 20.69
C ALA A 175 -26.87 -32.11 20.07
N ALA A 176 -27.73 -31.77 19.05
CA ALA A 176 -27.76 -30.45 18.46
C ALA A 176 -28.21 -29.39 19.47
N ALA A 177 -29.29 -29.62 20.21
CA ALA A 177 -29.80 -28.73 21.24
C ALA A 177 -28.74 -28.48 22.34
N LEU A 178 -28.05 -29.53 22.76
CA LEU A 178 -26.99 -29.45 23.75
C LEU A 178 -25.79 -28.63 23.25
N ALA A 179 -25.39 -28.84 21.97
CA ALA A 179 -24.32 -28.04 21.37
C ALA A 179 -24.65 -26.54 21.36
N VAL A 180 -25.92 -26.19 21.00
CA VAL A 180 -26.37 -24.78 21.11
C VAL A 180 -26.33 -24.27 22.52
N ALA A 181 -26.88 -25.02 23.47
CA ALA A 181 -26.95 -24.62 24.88
C ALA A 181 -25.57 -24.37 25.49
N VAL A 182 -24.54 -25.06 24.99
CA VAL A 182 -23.15 -24.94 25.48
C VAL A 182 -22.38 -23.84 24.75
N PHE A 183 -22.39 -23.84 23.41
CA PHE A 183 -21.54 -22.93 22.64
C PHE A 183 -22.15 -21.52 22.48
N LEU A 184 -23.46 -21.36 22.41
CA LEU A 184 -24.11 -20.05 22.20
C LEU A 184 -23.85 -19.09 23.37
N PRO A 185 -24.00 -19.48 24.65
CA PRO A 185 -23.67 -18.61 25.78
C PRO A 185 -22.19 -18.22 25.79
N SER A 186 -21.29 -19.15 25.47
CA SER A 186 -19.84 -18.87 25.38
C SER A 186 -19.54 -17.76 24.37
N VAL A 187 -20.14 -17.81 23.18
CA VAL A 187 -20.01 -16.79 22.15
C VAL A 187 -20.62 -15.45 22.61
N TRP A 188 -21.79 -15.47 23.22
CA TRP A 188 -22.49 -14.27 23.67
C TRP A 188 -21.72 -13.54 24.78
N ILE A 189 -21.24 -14.28 25.80
CA ILE A 189 -20.42 -13.73 26.90
C ILE A 189 -19.14 -13.12 26.32
N TYR A 190 -18.42 -13.85 25.47
CA TYR A 190 -17.22 -13.36 24.80
C TYR A 190 -17.48 -12.06 24.03
N TYR A 191 -18.55 -12.02 23.23
CA TYR A 191 -18.92 -10.84 22.46
C TYR A 191 -19.16 -9.62 23.37
N GLY A 192 -19.90 -9.79 24.47
CA GLY A 192 -20.17 -8.75 25.45
C GLY A 192 -18.90 -8.19 26.12
N LEU A 193 -17.98 -9.08 26.49
CA LEU A 193 -16.73 -8.72 27.16
C LEU A 193 -15.74 -7.97 26.25
N VAL A 194 -15.69 -8.34 24.97
CA VAL A 194 -14.61 -7.93 24.05
C VAL A 194 -14.99 -6.77 23.14
N ARG A 195 -16.26 -6.63 22.80
CA ARG A 195 -16.76 -5.71 21.76
C ARG A 195 -16.20 -4.28 21.82
N ASN A 196 -16.27 -3.63 22.97
CA ASN A 196 -15.91 -2.21 23.12
C ASN A 196 -14.40 -2.02 23.39
N ARG A 197 -13.76 -3.02 24.00
CA ARG A 197 -12.35 -2.93 24.40
C ARG A 197 -11.43 -3.09 23.19
N ILE A 198 -11.72 -4.04 22.32
CA ILE A 198 -10.82 -4.38 21.20
C ILE A 198 -10.69 -3.27 20.16
N ASN A 199 -11.78 -2.56 19.84
CA ASN A 199 -11.72 -1.40 18.93
C ASN A 199 -10.77 -0.33 19.48
N ARG A 200 -10.93 0.01 20.79
CA ARG A 200 -10.09 1.01 21.45
C ARG A 200 -8.60 0.61 21.44
N TYR A 201 -8.30 -0.67 21.60
CA TYR A 201 -6.90 -1.14 21.53
C TYR A 201 -6.33 -0.99 20.13
N GLY A 202 -7.07 -1.30 19.08
CA GLY A 202 -6.63 -1.07 17.70
C GLY A 202 -6.33 0.39 17.39
N GLU A 203 -7.19 1.32 17.87
CA GLU A 203 -6.96 2.75 17.70
C GLU A 203 -5.75 3.27 18.49
N LEU A 204 -5.59 2.81 19.74
CA LEU A 204 -4.46 3.17 20.59
C LEU A 204 -3.14 2.69 20.01
N GLU A 205 -3.10 1.44 19.53
CA GLU A 205 -1.91 0.93 18.85
C GLU A 205 -1.59 1.73 17.59
N ASN A 206 -2.61 2.01 16.78
CA ASN A 206 -2.43 2.80 15.56
C ASN A 206 -1.82 4.19 15.85
N LYS A 207 -2.31 4.87 16.92
CA LYS A 207 -1.74 6.15 17.36
C LYS A 207 -0.29 6.00 17.83
N ALA A 208 -0.01 5.01 18.67
CA ALA A 208 1.34 4.78 19.18
C ALA A 208 2.34 4.40 18.07
N GLN A 209 1.91 3.58 17.09
CA GLN A 209 2.73 3.24 15.91
C GLN A 209 3.02 4.45 15.02
N ARG A 210 2.05 5.38 14.87
CA ARG A 210 2.28 6.64 14.15
C ARG A 210 3.32 7.50 14.86
N GLU A 211 3.17 7.65 16.18
CA GLU A 211 4.09 8.44 17.00
C GLU A 211 5.50 7.86 16.96
N LYS A 212 5.64 6.54 17.10
CA LYS A 212 6.92 5.85 16.97
C LYS A 212 7.58 6.12 15.60
N ALA A 213 6.82 5.99 14.51
CA ALA A 213 7.34 6.22 13.16
C ALA A 213 7.77 7.70 12.96
N ARG A 214 7.00 8.64 13.53
CA ARG A 214 7.34 10.07 13.51
C ARG A 214 8.67 10.32 14.24
N LEU A 215 8.80 9.85 15.47
CA LEU A 215 10.01 10.04 16.29
C LEU A 215 11.25 9.48 15.61
N VAL A 216 11.17 8.28 15.03
CA VAL A 216 12.29 7.69 14.27
C VAL A 216 12.69 8.57 13.09
N ALA A 217 11.72 9.04 12.30
CA ALA A 217 11.99 9.89 11.15
C ALA A 217 12.59 11.25 11.56
N GLU A 218 12.08 11.86 12.63
CA GLU A 218 12.59 13.13 13.18
C GLU A 218 14.00 12.97 13.74
N THR A 219 14.29 11.89 14.48
CA THR A 219 15.61 11.63 15.05
C THR A 219 16.67 11.51 13.98
N PHE A 220 16.43 10.75 12.92
CA PHE A 220 17.45 10.57 11.88
C PHE A 220 17.56 11.77 10.92
N ARG A 221 16.47 12.52 10.70
CA ARG A 221 16.53 13.77 9.92
C ARG A 221 17.25 14.88 10.64
N GLY A 222 17.03 15.01 11.94
CA GLY A 222 17.61 16.05 12.79
C GLY A 222 18.85 15.59 13.57
N TYR A 223 19.56 14.53 13.12
CA TYR A 223 20.63 13.90 13.89
C TYR A 223 21.65 14.90 14.47
N ALA A 224 22.16 15.82 13.63
CA ALA A 224 23.18 16.78 14.06
C ALA A 224 22.66 17.74 15.15
N ASP A 225 21.42 18.24 14.99
CA ASP A 225 20.82 19.15 15.96
C ASP A 225 20.50 18.43 17.28
N ILE A 226 20.03 17.19 17.17
CA ILE A 226 19.70 16.35 18.33
C ILE A 226 20.97 16.01 19.12
N GLU A 227 22.05 15.68 18.42
CA GLU A 227 23.34 15.33 19.03
C GLU A 227 23.98 16.55 19.70
N ILE A 228 24.11 17.67 18.99
CA ILE A 228 24.71 18.91 19.53
C ILE A 228 23.94 19.44 20.74
N ASN A 229 22.60 19.33 20.74
CA ASN A 229 21.76 19.79 21.84
C ASN A 229 21.56 18.73 22.93
N ASN A 230 22.22 17.56 22.87
CA ASN A 230 22.05 16.44 23.77
C ASN A 230 20.57 16.04 23.96
N ALA A 231 19.77 16.15 22.89
CA ALA A 231 18.32 15.93 22.93
C ALA A 231 17.94 14.43 22.78
N PHE A 232 18.88 13.57 22.39
CA PHE A 232 18.62 12.14 22.17
C PHE A 232 18.02 11.43 23.39
N PRO A 233 18.45 11.66 24.65
CA PRO A 233 17.82 11.03 25.82
C PRO A 233 16.33 11.39 26.00
N MET A 234 15.93 12.60 25.55
CA MET A 234 14.53 13.03 25.55
C MET A 234 13.74 12.28 24.46
N MET A 235 14.30 12.22 23.24
CA MET A 235 13.69 11.50 22.11
C MET A 235 13.54 10.00 22.42
N LEU A 236 14.56 9.40 23.03
CA LEU A 236 14.54 7.99 23.47
C LEU A 236 13.41 7.74 24.47
N ARG A 237 13.27 8.58 25.49
CA ARG A 237 12.15 8.44 26.45
C ARG A 237 10.78 8.55 25.81
N GLN A 238 10.61 9.40 24.79
CA GLN A 238 9.37 9.50 24.03
C GLN A 238 9.14 8.24 23.18
N PHE A 239 10.18 7.73 22.53
CA PHE A 239 10.14 6.49 21.77
C PHE A 239 9.77 5.31 22.67
N ASP A 240 10.39 5.18 23.85
CA ASP A 240 10.11 4.12 24.83
C ASP A 240 8.65 4.17 25.30
N ARG A 241 8.10 5.36 25.59
CA ARG A 241 6.69 5.52 25.94
C ARG A 241 5.75 5.06 24.81
N ALA A 242 6.06 5.43 23.57
CA ALA A 242 5.29 4.98 22.41
C ALA A 242 5.41 3.46 22.21
N MET A 243 6.60 2.90 22.40
CA MET A 243 6.88 1.46 22.32
C MET A 243 6.14 0.69 23.43
N ASP A 244 6.21 1.16 24.68
CA ASP A 244 5.49 0.59 25.80
C ASP A 244 3.96 0.57 25.54
N GLN A 245 3.44 1.64 24.97
CA GLN A 245 2.02 1.70 24.60
C GLN A 245 1.68 0.64 23.54
N VAL A 246 2.53 0.45 22.52
CA VAL A 246 2.38 -0.61 21.51
C VAL A 246 2.41 -1.98 22.19
N ILE A 247 3.42 -2.25 23.03
CA ILE A 247 3.59 -3.53 23.73
C ILE A 247 2.39 -3.82 24.62
N ARG A 248 1.99 -2.88 25.48
CA ARG A 248 0.82 -3.05 26.37
C ARG A 248 -0.46 -3.34 25.59
N THR A 249 -0.64 -2.68 24.46
CA THR A 249 -1.85 -2.87 23.62
C THR A 249 -1.80 -4.24 22.93
N ARG A 250 -0.65 -4.65 22.43
CA ARG A 250 -0.44 -5.98 21.82
C ARG A 250 -0.62 -7.12 22.81
N LEU A 251 -0.06 -6.99 24.02
CA LEU A 251 -0.23 -8.00 25.07
C LEU A 251 -1.71 -8.18 25.42
N ARG A 252 -2.47 -7.08 25.53
CA ARG A 252 -3.91 -7.15 25.79
C ARG A 252 -4.70 -7.75 24.63
N GLU A 253 -4.35 -7.43 23.39
CA GLU A 253 -4.95 -8.03 22.19
C GLU A 253 -4.68 -9.54 22.16
N THR A 254 -3.42 -9.96 22.39
CA THR A 254 -3.03 -11.37 22.44
C THR A 254 -3.77 -12.11 23.55
N ALA A 255 -3.87 -11.53 24.75
CA ALA A 255 -4.62 -12.13 25.86
C ALA A 255 -6.11 -12.31 25.51
N ILE A 256 -6.73 -11.31 24.87
CA ILE A 256 -8.11 -11.41 24.38
C ILE A 256 -8.22 -12.48 23.27
N GLY A 257 -7.20 -12.60 22.42
CA GLY A 257 -7.13 -13.60 21.36
C GLY A 257 -7.08 -15.06 21.87
N LEU A 258 -6.66 -15.29 23.11
CA LEU A 258 -6.68 -16.62 23.75
C LEU A 258 -8.05 -16.98 24.35
N LEU A 259 -8.86 -15.99 24.72
CA LEU A 259 -10.17 -16.23 25.35
C LEU A 259 -11.09 -17.15 24.54
N PRO A 260 -11.20 -17.06 23.18
CA PRO A 260 -12.03 -17.96 22.40
C PRO A 260 -11.69 -19.43 22.62
N GLN A 261 -10.39 -19.76 22.73
CA GLN A 261 -9.96 -21.12 23.00
C GLN A 261 -10.43 -21.58 24.39
N THR A 262 -10.18 -20.77 25.42
CA THR A 262 -10.58 -21.08 26.81
C THR A 262 -12.10 -21.27 26.93
N PHE A 263 -12.88 -20.35 26.32
CA PHE A 263 -14.35 -20.47 26.35
C PHE A 263 -14.87 -21.71 25.64
N THR A 264 -14.27 -22.10 24.52
CA THR A 264 -14.66 -23.31 23.80
C THR A 264 -14.25 -24.60 24.52
N GLU A 265 -13.09 -24.62 25.18
CA GLU A 265 -12.64 -25.76 26.01
C GLU A 265 -13.52 -25.94 27.24
N VAL A 266 -13.83 -24.86 27.96
CA VAL A 266 -14.77 -24.91 29.12
C VAL A 266 -16.16 -25.34 28.63
N GLY A 267 -16.63 -24.81 27.52
CA GLY A 267 -17.89 -25.21 26.92
C GLY A 267 -17.94 -26.71 26.61
N LEU A 268 -16.87 -27.26 26.01
CA LEU A 268 -16.77 -28.71 25.76
C LEU A 268 -16.84 -29.52 27.07
N ALA A 269 -16.08 -29.13 28.08
CA ALA A 269 -16.08 -29.82 29.36
C ALA A 269 -17.46 -29.81 30.05
N VAL A 270 -18.15 -28.66 30.04
CA VAL A 270 -19.51 -28.52 30.56
C VAL A 270 -20.50 -29.39 29.76
N GLY A 271 -20.39 -29.37 28.41
CA GLY A 271 -21.24 -30.20 27.54
C GLY A 271 -21.08 -31.72 27.81
N MET A 272 -19.82 -32.15 27.97
CA MET A 272 -19.52 -33.56 28.32
C MET A 272 -20.05 -33.93 29.72
N ALA A 273 -19.85 -33.07 30.72
CA ALA A 273 -20.34 -33.29 32.07
C ALA A 273 -21.89 -33.37 32.10
N LEU A 274 -22.57 -32.49 31.34
CA LEU A 274 -24.02 -32.50 31.26
C LEU A 274 -24.55 -33.77 30.58
N LEU A 275 -23.86 -34.25 29.56
CA LEU A 275 -24.22 -35.52 28.90
C LEU A 275 -24.07 -36.71 29.85
N VAL A 276 -22.96 -36.76 30.60
CA VAL A 276 -22.75 -37.81 31.62
C VAL A 276 -23.86 -37.75 32.65
N ALA A 277 -24.21 -36.55 33.16
CA ALA A 277 -25.28 -36.39 34.16
C ALA A 277 -26.64 -36.85 33.62
N LEU A 278 -26.95 -36.57 32.36
CA LEU A 278 -28.19 -37.03 31.70
C LEU A 278 -28.18 -38.56 31.46
N SER A 279 -27.00 -39.14 31.22
CA SER A 279 -26.87 -40.58 30.94
C SER A 279 -26.98 -41.44 32.20
N LEU A 280 -26.71 -40.89 33.38
CA LEU A 280 -26.85 -41.64 34.67
C LEU A 280 -28.29 -41.96 35.04
N GLY A 281 -29.27 -41.32 34.37
CA GLY A 281 -30.71 -41.56 34.55
C GLY A 281 -31.33 -42.61 33.62
N ASP A 282 -30.69 -42.93 32.48
CA ASP A 282 -31.21 -43.79 31.43
C ASP A 282 -30.40 -45.08 31.32
N GLY A 283 -30.98 -46.20 31.70
CA GLY A 283 -30.37 -47.55 31.58
C GLY A 283 -30.24 -48.08 30.15
N ASP A 284 -30.71 -47.36 29.14
CA ASP A 284 -30.68 -47.71 27.72
C ASP A 284 -29.40 -47.25 27.03
N GLY A 285 -28.76 -48.09 26.22
CA GLY A 285 -27.52 -47.80 25.45
C GLY A 285 -27.59 -46.58 24.49
N ARG A 286 -28.73 -45.89 24.44
CA ARG A 286 -28.94 -44.63 23.71
C ARG A 286 -28.01 -43.51 24.20
N ALA A 287 -27.74 -43.45 25.50
CA ALA A 287 -26.88 -42.42 26.07
C ALA A 287 -25.43 -42.55 25.59
N GLN A 288 -24.89 -43.76 25.44
CA GLN A 288 -23.52 -43.98 24.90
C GLN A 288 -23.39 -43.54 23.44
N MET A 289 -24.44 -43.78 22.63
CA MET A 289 -24.47 -43.32 21.23
C MET A 289 -24.51 -41.79 21.14
N LEU A 290 -25.36 -41.13 21.95
CA LEU A 290 -25.44 -39.66 22.02
C LEU A 290 -24.11 -39.04 22.48
N PHE A 291 -23.43 -39.66 23.44
CA PHE A 291 -22.12 -39.25 23.89
C PHE A 291 -21.09 -39.29 22.75
N GLY A 292 -21.02 -40.38 21.99
CA GLY A 292 -20.12 -40.51 20.84
C GLY A 292 -20.39 -39.47 19.77
N VAL A 293 -21.66 -39.28 19.39
CA VAL A 293 -22.09 -38.30 18.38
C VAL A 293 -21.75 -36.86 18.83
N PHE A 294 -22.05 -36.53 20.07
CA PHE A 294 -21.73 -35.21 20.62
C PHE A 294 -20.22 -34.97 20.69
N ALA A 295 -19.43 -35.94 21.13
CA ALA A 295 -17.97 -35.79 21.23
C ALA A 295 -17.34 -35.51 19.85
N VAL A 296 -17.73 -36.26 18.82
CA VAL A 296 -17.27 -36.07 17.44
C VAL A 296 -17.71 -34.70 16.90
N ALA A 297 -18.99 -34.33 17.12
CA ALA A 297 -19.52 -33.05 16.71
C ALA A 297 -18.81 -31.88 17.41
N ALA A 298 -18.59 -31.96 18.72
CA ALA A 298 -17.95 -30.93 19.53
C ALA A 298 -16.48 -30.73 19.14
N LEU A 299 -15.73 -31.81 18.88
CA LEU A 299 -14.34 -31.71 18.36
C LEU A 299 -14.27 -30.94 17.03
N ARG A 300 -15.33 -30.93 16.24
CA ARG A 300 -15.38 -30.19 14.98
C ARG A 300 -15.98 -28.80 15.13
N LEU A 301 -17.00 -28.62 15.98
CA LEU A 301 -17.62 -27.32 16.25
C LEU A 301 -16.66 -26.36 16.95
N MET A 302 -15.87 -26.87 17.90
CA MET A 302 -14.94 -26.07 18.71
C MET A 302 -13.96 -25.23 17.87
N PRO A 303 -13.22 -25.78 16.88
CA PRO A 303 -12.33 -24.98 16.04
C PRO A 303 -13.08 -23.93 15.20
N SER A 304 -14.27 -24.28 14.67
CA SER A 304 -15.06 -23.37 13.84
C SER A 304 -15.59 -22.19 14.65
N VAL A 305 -16.13 -22.41 15.83
CA VAL A 305 -16.57 -21.35 16.75
C VAL A 305 -15.38 -20.45 17.14
N ARG A 306 -14.25 -21.04 17.52
CA ARG A 306 -13.02 -20.31 17.84
C ARG A 306 -12.56 -19.45 16.67
N ASN A 307 -12.53 -19.98 15.45
CA ASN A 307 -12.09 -19.24 14.26
C ASN A 307 -13.01 -18.06 13.95
N ILE A 308 -14.33 -18.19 14.16
CA ILE A 308 -15.28 -17.10 14.02
C ILE A 308 -15.01 -16.00 15.07
N MET A 309 -14.82 -16.38 16.34
CA MET A 309 -14.55 -15.44 17.44
C MET A 309 -13.23 -14.69 17.22
N THR A 310 -12.15 -15.40 16.88
CA THR A 310 -10.83 -14.79 16.61
C THR A 310 -10.86 -13.91 15.35
N GLY A 311 -11.52 -14.35 14.29
CA GLY A 311 -11.70 -13.59 13.07
C GLY A 311 -12.47 -12.28 13.31
N TRP A 312 -13.56 -12.34 14.09
CA TRP A 312 -14.31 -11.16 14.47
C TRP A 312 -13.47 -10.17 15.28
N THR A 313 -12.66 -10.66 16.22
CA THR A 313 -11.73 -9.85 17.01
C THR A 313 -10.71 -9.16 16.11
N ALA A 314 -10.12 -9.88 15.15
CA ALA A 314 -9.18 -9.32 14.19
C ALA A 314 -9.80 -8.19 13.35
N ILE A 315 -11.05 -8.37 12.87
CA ILE A 315 -11.79 -7.34 12.13
C ILE A 315 -12.00 -6.10 12.99
N LYS A 316 -12.42 -6.28 14.23
CA LYS A 316 -12.68 -5.16 15.16
C LYS A 316 -11.40 -4.41 15.52
N TYR A 317 -10.32 -5.14 15.77
CA TYR A 317 -9.01 -4.55 16.07
C TYR A 317 -8.47 -3.70 14.92
N ASN A 318 -8.64 -4.17 13.67
CA ASN A 318 -8.17 -3.46 12.48
C ASN A 318 -9.21 -2.51 11.88
N ARG A 319 -10.32 -2.23 12.56
CA ARG A 319 -11.41 -1.39 12.02
C ARG A 319 -10.96 0.02 11.62
N TYR A 320 -9.96 0.58 12.31
CA TYR A 320 -9.39 1.88 11.98
C TYR A 320 -8.90 1.98 10.53
N THR A 321 -8.50 0.85 9.93
CA THR A 321 -8.03 0.82 8.53
C THR A 321 -9.14 1.15 7.54
N ILE A 322 -10.39 0.79 7.87
CA ILE A 322 -11.57 1.05 7.03
C ILE A 322 -11.80 2.57 6.93
N GLY A 323 -11.72 3.30 8.06
CA GLY A 323 -11.85 4.76 8.08
C GLY A 323 -10.80 5.43 7.20
N ILE A 324 -9.51 5.08 7.38
CA ILE A 324 -8.41 5.67 6.61
C ILE A 324 -8.56 5.42 5.11
N LEU A 325 -8.94 4.20 4.71
CA LEU A 325 -9.09 3.85 3.29
C LEU A 325 -10.35 4.46 2.68
N ARG A 326 -11.44 4.59 3.45
CA ARG A 326 -12.67 5.25 3.02
C ARG A 326 -12.46 6.74 2.79
N ASP A 327 -11.82 7.43 3.75
CA ASP A 327 -11.54 8.85 3.67
C ASP A 327 -10.61 9.14 2.47
N ALA A 328 -9.61 8.28 2.25
CA ALA A 328 -8.77 8.37 1.07
C ALA A 328 -9.53 8.08 -0.24
N ALA A 329 -10.58 7.26 -0.22
CA ALA A 329 -11.39 6.96 -1.39
C ALA A 329 -12.47 8.03 -1.66
N ALA A 330 -13.01 8.66 -0.61
CA ALA A 330 -14.03 9.72 -0.73
C ALA A 330 -13.46 11.02 -1.31
N ASP A 331 -12.22 11.34 -0.94
CA ASP A 331 -11.50 12.52 -1.43
C ASP A 331 -10.79 12.28 -2.77
N CYS A 332 -11.09 11.18 -3.46
CA CYS A 332 -10.56 10.94 -4.79
C CYS A 332 -11.32 11.86 -5.77
N PRO A 333 -10.69 12.89 -6.36
CA PRO A 333 -11.32 13.63 -7.44
C PRO A 333 -11.71 12.63 -8.55
N PRO A 334 -12.78 12.87 -9.29
CA PRO A 334 -13.14 12.04 -10.44
C PRO A 334 -11.89 11.94 -11.31
N ALA A 335 -11.46 10.71 -11.59
CA ALA A 335 -10.16 10.38 -12.17
C ALA A 335 -9.78 11.36 -13.28
N PRO A 336 -8.68 12.11 -13.17
CA PRO A 336 -8.16 12.84 -14.31
C PRO A 336 -7.88 11.80 -15.40
N ALA A 337 -8.18 12.17 -16.63
CA ALA A 337 -8.01 11.33 -17.81
C ALA A 337 -6.52 11.12 -18.13
N ASN A 338 -5.78 10.51 -17.19
CA ASN A 338 -4.41 10.11 -17.43
C ASN A 338 -4.41 8.61 -17.78
N PRO A 339 -4.20 8.23 -19.04
CA PRO A 339 -4.25 6.85 -19.49
C PRO A 339 -3.17 5.96 -18.84
N ASP A 340 -2.05 6.53 -18.37
CA ASP A 340 -0.93 5.80 -17.79
C ASP A 340 -1.19 5.27 -16.37
N CYS A 341 -2.28 5.70 -15.72
CA CYS A 341 -2.72 5.19 -14.41
C CYS A 341 -3.81 4.12 -14.52
N ARG A 342 -4.25 3.76 -15.73
CA ARG A 342 -5.18 2.66 -15.92
C ARG A 342 -4.49 1.34 -15.63
N ASP A 343 -5.16 0.49 -14.89
CA ASP A 343 -4.88 -0.89 -14.50
C ASP A 343 -4.11 -1.72 -15.57
N THR A 344 -2.87 -1.39 -15.85
CA THR A 344 -1.98 -2.31 -16.54
C THR A 344 -1.57 -3.40 -15.52
N PRO A 345 -1.92 -4.65 -15.74
CA PRO A 345 -1.39 -5.75 -14.94
C PRO A 345 0.12 -5.76 -15.18
N GLY A 346 0.89 -5.44 -14.14
CA GLY A 346 2.34 -5.64 -14.20
C GLY A 346 2.67 -7.08 -14.59
N PRO A 347 3.82 -7.34 -15.22
CA PRO A 347 4.18 -8.66 -15.69
C PRO A 347 4.04 -9.66 -14.55
N ARG A 348 3.30 -10.73 -14.80
CA ARG A 348 3.22 -11.88 -13.89
C ARG A 348 4.65 -12.41 -13.74
N SER A 349 5.23 -12.31 -12.56
CA SER A 349 6.47 -13.00 -12.23
C SER A 349 6.21 -14.50 -12.19
N THR A 350 6.30 -15.14 -13.33
CA THR A 350 6.56 -16.57 -13.44
C THR A 350 8.07 -16.72 -13.40
N SER A 351 8.64 -16.89 -12.22
CA SER A 351 9.91 -17.61 -12.10
C SER A 351 10.21 -17.90 -10.62
N ALA A 352 9.87 -19.10 -10.21
CA ALA A 352 10.74 -19.80 -9.28
C ALA A 352 11.96 -20.25 -10.09
N ALA A 353 13.02 -19.47 -10.13
CA ALA A 353 14.30 -19.89 -10.67
C ALA A 353 15.15 -20.40 -9.53
N THR A 354 15.30 -21.69 -9.50
CA THR A 354 16.35 -22.46 -8.84
C THR A 354 17.71 -21.92 -9.31
N VAL A 355 18.52 -21.49 -8.37
CA VAL A 355 19.94 -21.16 -8.61
C VAL A 355 20.71 -22.47 -8.72
N ALA A 356 21.35 -22.72 -9.88
CA ALA A 356 22.44 -23.65 -10.04
C ALA A 356 23.54 -22.99 -10.89
N PRO A 357 24.83 -23.26 -10.62
CA PRO A 357 25.96 -22.48 -11.15
C PRO A 357 26.49 -23.01 -12.46
N GLY A 358 26.88 -22.07 -13.31
CA GLY A 358 27.97 -22.12 -14.27
C GLY A 358 27.98 -23.18 -15.36
N ASN A 359 27.92 -22.77 -16.63
CA ASN A 359 29.01 -23.04 -17.58
C ASN A 359 28.88 -22.17 -18.85
N SER A 360 30.04 -21.77 -19.34
CA SER A 360 30.32 -21.01 -20.56
C SER A 360 30.07 -21.84 -21.82
N GLY A 361 29.60 -21.22 -22.93
CA GLY A 361 29.74 -21.83 -24.28
C GLY A 361 28.73 -21.36 -25.32
N ASN A 362 29.10 -20.35 -26.08
CA ASN A 362 29.05 -20.19 -27.55
C ASN A 362 27.76 -20.38 -28.37
N SER A 363 27.45 -19.32 -29.10
CA SER A 363 26.96 -19.18 -30.49
C SER A 363 25.78 -20.03 -31.00
N GLY A 364 24.76 -19.29 -31.53
CA GLY A 364 23.75 -19.88 -32.43
C GLY A 364 22.61 -18.92 -32.74
N ASN A 365 22.77 -18.20 -33.83
CA ASN A 365 21.79 -17.35 -34.50
C ASN A 365 20.56 -18.16 -34.92
N SER A 366 19.35 -17.76 -34.53
CA SER A 366 18.14 -18.05 -35.33
C SER A 366 16.98 -17.14 -34.93
N GLY A 367 16.36 -16.57 -35.94
CA GLY A 367 15.37 -15.51 -35.97
C GLY A 367 14.17 -15.66 -35.06
N ASN A 368 13.79 -14.54 -34.48
CA ASN A 368 12.56 -14.35 -33.74
C ASN A 368 11.53 -13.62 -34.63
N PRO A 369 10.35 -14.19 -34.90
CA PRO A 369 9.32 -13.46 -35.62
C PRO A 369 8.60 -12.47 -34.72
N GLY A 370 8.62 -11.22 -35.13
CA GLY A 370 7.64 -10.17 -34.94
C GLY A 370 6.92 -10.07 -33.60
N ASN A 371 7.40 -9.19 -32.70
CA ASN A 371 6.61 -8.61 -31.64
C ASN A 371 5.83 -7.42 -32.22
N PRO A 372 4.48 -7.41 -32.27
CA PRO A 372 3.73 -6.26 -32.72
C PRO A 372 3.61 -5.24 -31.58
N ALA A 373 3.92 -4.00 -31.94
CA ALA A 373 3.61 -2.77 -31.23
C ALA A 373 4.40 -2.53 -29.92
N ALA A 374 5.65 -2.11 -30.07
CA ALA A 374 6.16 -1.06 -29.21
C ALA A 374 5.29 0.18 -29.47
N ASP A 375 4.39 0.49 -28.52
CA ASP A 375 3.72 1.79 -28.48
C ASP A 375 4.81 2.85 -28.52
N THR A 376 4.87 3.58 -29.63
CA THR A 376 5.64 4.80 -29.78
C THR A 376 5.20 5.72 -28.65
N ALA A 377 6.06 5.90 -27.67
CA ALA A 377 5.91 6.91 -26.64
C ALA A 377 5.80 8.25 -27.39
N SER A 378 4.58 8.74 -27.59
CA SER A 378 4.31 10.07 -28.10
C SER A 378 5.04 11.06 -27.19
N SER A 379 5.88 11.92 -27.78
CA SER A 379 6.54 13.01 -27.06
C SER A 379 5.51 13.69 -26.15
N PRO A 380 5.82 13.93 -24.86
CA PRO A 380 4.84 14.47 -23.92
C PRO A 380 4.26 15.76 -24.49
N GLU A 381 2.94 15.83 -24.57
CA GLU A 381 2.22 16.98 -25.08
C GLU A 381 2.70 18.25 -24.37
N LYS A 382 3.10 19.27 -25.14
CA LYS A 382 3.57 20.55 -24.62
C LYS A 382 2.55 21.63 -24.93
N LEU A 383 2.12 22.37 -23.91
CA LEU A 383 1.25 23.54 -24.11
C LEU A 383 1.98 24.58 -25.00
N PRO A 384 1.33 25.17 -26.03
CA PRO A 384 1.96 26.22 -26.82
C PRO A 384 2.41 27.38 -25.91
N PHE A 385 3.66 27.83 -26.09
CA PHE A 385 4.18 29.04 -25.44
C PHE A 385 4.96 29.83 -26.49
N ARG A 386 4.33 30.85 -27.04
CA ARG A 386 4.87 31.67 -28.15
C ARG A 386 5.05 33.12 -27.78
N HIS A 387 4.20 33.65 -26.87
CA HIS A 387 4.12 35.09 -26.60
C HIS A 387 4.34 35.41 -25.13
N GLU A 388 3.45 34.97 -24.22
CA GLU A 388 3.46 35.47 -22.84
C GLU A 388 2.78 34.54 -21.83
N ILE A 389 3.17 34.73 -20.58
CA ILE A 389 2.45 34.26 -19.39
C ILE A 389 1.73 35.47 -18.81
N ALA A 390 0.41 35.49 -18.81
CA ALA A 390 -0.39 36.57 -18.26
C ALA A 390 -0.99 36.15 -16.92
N VAL A 391 -0.79 36.97 -15.91
CA VAL A 391 -1.41 36.85 -14.58
C VAL A 391 -2.39 38.00 -14.44
N ARG A 392 -3.68 37.74 -14.19
CA ARG A 392 -4.75 38.73 -14.14
C ARG A 392 -5.53 38.63 -12.84
N ASP A 393 -5.60 39.71 -12.10
CA ASP A 393 -6.34 39.84 -10.82
C ASP A 393 -6.11 38.65 -9.87
N LEU A 394 -4.88 38.16 -9.79
CA LEU A 394 -4.51 36.98 -9.04
C LEU A 394 -4.77 37.18 -7.56
N ARG A 395 -5.60 36.31 -6.99
CA ARG A 395 -5.88 36.23 -5.57
C ARG A 395 -5.51 34.86 -5.05
N PHE A 396 -4.92 34.83 -3.87
CA PHE A 396 -4.55 33.55 -3.27
C PHE A 396 -4.63 33.60 -1.75
N ARG A 397 -5.24 32.55 -1.19
CA ARG A 397 -5.34 32.26 0.24
C ARG A 397 -5.04 30.79 0.47
N PHE A 398 -4.32 30.48 1.53
CA PHE A 398 -4.11 29.09 1.96
C PHE A 398 -5.41 28.50 2.55
N ALA A 399 -5.60 27.17 2.40
CA ALA A 399 -6.81 26.46 2.85
C ALA A 399 -7.05 26.54 4.37
N ASP A 400 -6.01 26.79 5.17
CA ASP A 400 -6.08 26.89 6.63
C ASP A 400 -6.77 28.18 7.13
N GLY A 401 -7.42 28.96 6.25
CA GLY A 401 -8.17 30.16 6.62
C GLY A 401 -7.29 31.38 6.94
N GLY A 402 -6.02 31.34 6.60
CA GLY A 402 -5.07 32.44 6.80
C GLY A 402 -5.39 33.70 5.98
N ARG A 403 -4.58 34.75 6.21
CA ARG A 403 -4.65 36.02 5.45
C ARG A 403 -4.48 35.74 3.96
N GLU A 404 -5.25 36.45 3.14
CA GLU A 404 -5.05 36.49 1.69
C GLU A 404 -3.66 37.04 1.38
N LEU A 405 -2.92 36.32 0.55
CA LEU A 405 -1.51 36.66 0.26
C LEU A 405 -1.39 37.59 -0.94
N PHE A 406 -2.26 37.40 -1.96
CA PHE A 406 -2.36 38.25 -3.13
C PHE A 406 -3.80 38.78 -3.26
N HIS A 407 -3.92 40.10 -3.47
CA HIS A 407 -5.16 40.86 -3.51
C HIS A 407 -5.46 41.46 -4.89
N GLY A 408 -5.19 40.70 -5.96
CA GLY A 408 -5.40 41.19 -7.32
C GLY A 408 -4.09 41.49 -8.08
N LEU A 409 -3.06 40.68 -7.84
CA LEU A 409 -1.79 40.80 -8.54
C LEU A 409 -1.96 40.57 -10.04
N SER A 410 -1.51 41.55 -10.83
CA SER A 410 -1.50 41.44 -12.30
C SER A 410 -0.10 41.70 -12.84
N LEU A 411 0.41 40.79 -13.66
CA LEU A 411 1.71 40.89 -14.30
C LEU A 411 1.74 40.06 -15.59
N THR A 412 2.64 40.45 -16.49
CA THR A 412 2.87 39.72 -17.75
C THR A 412 4.36 39.41 -17.88
N ILE A 413 4.67 38.17 -18.26
CA ILE A 413 6.01 37.69 -18.54
C ILE A 413 6.07 37.33 -20.03
N ARG A 414 6.87 38.04 -20.80
CA ARG A 414 6.98 37.81 -22.27
C ARG A 414 7.99 36.70 -22.55
N LYS A 415 7.78 35.96 -23.62
CA LYS A 415 8.74 34.95 -24.07
C LYS A 415 10.11 35.59 -24.34
N GLY A 416 11.17 34.94 -23.89
CA GLY A 416 12.54 35.45 -23.98
C GLY A 416 12.90 36.53 -22.95
N GLU A 417 11.93 36.94 -22.10
CA GLU A 417 12.18 37.93 -21.05
C GLU A 417 12.92 37.30 -19.86
N ARG A 418 13.78 38.05 -19.21
CA ARG A 418 14.49 37.69 -17.99
C ARG A 418 14.01 38.56 -16.84
N ILE A 419 13.18 37.97 -15.96
CA ILE A 419 12.52 38.70 -14.88
C ILE A 419 13.10 38.30 -13.54
N GLY A 420 13.45 39.32 -12.74
CA GLY A 420 13.75 39.19 -11.34
C GLY A 420 12.53 39.48 -10.48
N ILE A 421 12.29 38.66 -9.45
CA ILE A 421 11.23 38.88 -8.45
C ILE A 421 11.90 39.18 -7.12
N ARG A 422 11.64 40.40 -6.60
CA ARG A 422 12.13 40.91 -5.33
C ARG A 422 10.96 41.13 -4.36
N GLY A 423 11.24 41.14 -3.08
CA GLY A 423 10.28 41.45 -2.03
C GLY A 423 10.74 40.96 -0.67
N ALA A 424 10.10 41.45 0.40
CA ALA A 424 10.42 41.06 1.76
C ALA A 424 10.33 39.55 2.00
N SER A 425 10.98 39.04 3.05
CA SER A 425 10.77 37.65 3.46
C SER A 425 9.29 37.48 3.86
N GLY A 426 8.64 36.43 3.36
CA GLY A 426 7.20 36.21 3.59
C GLY A 426 6.26 36.94 2.62
N ALA A 427 6.74 37.77 1.69
CA ALA A 427 5.91 38.48 0.70
C ALA A 427 5.21 37.57 -0.34
N GLY A 428 5.46 36.25 -0.29
CA GLY A 428 4.77 35.30 -1.16
C GLY A 428 5.52 34.94 -2.46
N LYS A 429 6.79 35.29 -2.61
CA LYS A 429 7.59 35.01 -3.83
C LYS A 429 7.54 33.53 -4.26
N THR A 430 7.89 32.62 -3.36
CA THR A 430 7.81 31.17 -3.62
C THR A 430 6.36 30.69 -3.86
N THR A 431 5.37 31.34 -3.24
CA THR A 431 3.96 31.04 -3.49
C THR A 431 3.55 31.45 -4.91
N LEU A 432 4.02 32.61 -5.38
CA LEU A 432 3.81 33.00 -6.77
C LEU A 432 4.46 32.00 -7.74
N PHE A 433 5.66 31.52 -7.45
CA PHE A 433 6.27 30.45 -8.26
C PHE A 433 5.39 29.20 -8.26
N ASN A 434 4.92 28.74 -7.11
CA ASN A 434 4.05 27.55 -7.06
C ASN A 434 2.75 27.72 -7.85
N LEU A 435 2.22 28.94 -7.94
CA LEU A 435 1.05 29.27 -8.79
C LEU A 435 1.44 29.24 -10.28
N LEU A 436 2.53 29.88 -10.67
CA LEU A 436 3.03 29.89 -12.06
C LEU A 436 3.44 28.49 -12.56
N LEU A 437 3.94 27.64 -11.67
CA LEU A 437 4.26 26.23 -11.92
C LEU A 437 3.01 25.33 -11.98
N GLY A 438 1.83 25.87 -11.65
CA GLY A 438 0.58 25.12 -11.57
C GLY A 438 0.55 24.12 -10.41
N LEU A 439 1.39 24.30 -9.38
CA LEU A 439 1.40 23.47 -8.17
C LEU A 439 0.34 23.89 -7.14
N TYR A 440 -0.08 25.17 -7.22
CA TYR A 440 -1.22 25.74 -6.51
C TYR A 440 -2.24 26.25 -7.52
N GLU A 441 -3.50 26.26 -7.12
CA GLU A 441 -4.59 26.87 -7.87
C GLU A 441 -4.91 28.25 -7.26
N PRO A 442 -5.13 29.30 -8.06
CA PRO A 442 -5.51 30.61 -7.55
C PRO A 442 -6.89 30.55 -6.88
N SER A 443 -7.07 31.33 -5.80
CA SER A 443 -8.39 31.50 -5.13
C SER A 443 -9.31 32.44 -5.92
N GLY A 444 -8.75 33.25 -6.82
CA GLY A 444 -9.46 34.15 -7.74
C GLY A 444 -8.49 34.70 -8.77
N GLY A 445 -9.02 35.27 -9.86
CA GLY A 445 -8.23 35.67 -11.00
C GLY A 445 -7.78 34.49 -11.84
N GLU A 446 -6.84 34.70 -12.77
CA GLU A 446 -6.36 33.66 -13.67
C GLU A 446 -4.87 33.78 -13.99
N ILE A 447 -4.27 32.66 -14.33
CA ILE A 447 -2.96 32.56 -14.98
C ILE A 447 -3.20 31.95 -16.35
N ALA A 448 -2.79 32.65 -17.42
CA ALA A 448 -2.99 32.20 -18.78
C ALA A 448 -1.65 32.12 -19.53
N ILE A 449 -1.47 31.10 -20.34
CA ILE A 449 -0.32 30.89 -21.23
C ILE A 449 -0.81 31.13 -22.67
N ASP A 450 -0.29 32.18 -23.31
CA ASP A 450 -0.77 32.60 -24.64
C ASP A 450 -2.31 32.68 -24.72
N GLY A 451 -2.95 33.22 -23.68
CA GLY A 451 -4.40 33.32 -23.59
C GLY A 451 -5.15 32.05 -23.17
N THR A 452 -4.46 30.92 -23.04
CA THR A 452 -5.07 29.68 -22.54
C THR A 452 -4.96 29.62 -21.03
N PRO A 453 -6.07 29.58 -20.26
CA PRO A 453 -6.02 29.48 -18.80
C PRO A 453 -5.31 28.21 -18.33
N LEU A 454 -4.42 28.36 -17.34
CA LEU A 454 -3.73 27.24 -16.68
C LEU A 454 -4.69 26.54 -15.73
N THR A 455 -4.99 25.28 -15.99
CA THR A 455 -5.94 24.45 -15.22
C THR A 455 -5.30 23.12 -14.83
N ALA A 456 -5.96 22.36 -13.98
CA ALA A 456 -5.54 21.00 -13.64
C ALA A 456 -5.40 20.09 -14.88
N ALA A 457 -6.19 20.31 -15.92
CA ALA A 457 -6.19 19.49 -17.14
C ALA A 457 -4.94 19.70 -18.02
N ASN A 458 -4.46 20.95 -18.16
CA ASN A 458 -3.31 21.29 -19.02
C ASN A 458 -2.00 21.53 -18.23
N ARG A 459 -2.05 21.47 -16.93
CA ARG A 459 -0.92 21.69 -16.03
C ARG A 459 0.33 20.86 -16.39
N ARG A 460 0.17 19.58 -16.74
CA ARG A 460 1.30 18.74 -17.16
C ARG A 460 1.92 19.17 -18.46
N ALA A 461 1.10 19.54 -19.45
CA ALA A 461 1.58 20.06 -20.74
C ALA A 461 2.38 21.36 -20.54
N TRP A 462 1.97 22.21 -19.60
CA TRP A 462 2.72 23.38 -19.17
C TRP A 462 4.01 23.01 -18.46
N GLN A 463 3.99 22.11 -17.47
CA GLN A 463 5.17 21.66 -16.73
C GLN A 463 6.24 20.99 -17.60
N ASN A 464 5.86 20.42 -18.76
CA ASN A 464 6.81 19.91 -19.75
C ASN A 464 7.61 21.01 -20.48
N ARG A 465 7.23 22.29 -20.32
CA ARG A 465 7.96 23.46 -20.81
C ARG A 465 8.90 24.06 -19.77
N ILE A 466 8.85 23.59 -18.52
CA ILE A 466 9.47 24.23 -17.38
C ILE A 466 10.71 23.47 -16.92
N GLY A 467 11.78 24.20 -16.64
CA GLY A 467 12.88 23.80 -15.77
C GLY A 467 12.76 24.55 -14.44
N TYR A 468 12.71 23.81 -13.32
CA TYR A 468 12.57 24.43 -11.99
C TYR A 468 13.69 24.02 -11.07
N VAL A 469 14.31 25.01 -10.44
CA VAL A 469 15.31 24.85 -9.38
C VAL A 469 14.73 25.46 -8.11
N SER A 470 14.35 24.59 -7.18
CA SER A 470 13.75 25.00 -5.91
C SER A 470 14.82 25.40 -4.88
N GLN A 471 14.43 26.24 -3.94
CA GLN A 471 15.26 26.61 -2.78
C GLN A 471 15.73 25.38 -1.98
N ASN A 472 14.81 24.44 -1.71
CA ASN A 472 15.11 23.16 -1.07
C ASN A 472 15.09 22.05 -2.11
N LEU A 473 16.26 21.76 -2.67
CA LEU A 473 16.36 20.80 -3.76
C LEU A 473 16.19 19.36 -3.30
N PHE A 474 15.28 18.64 -3.95
CA PHE A 474 15.15 17.19 -3.80
C PHE A 474 16.27 16.48 -4.57
N ILE A 475 17.07 15.67 -3.85
CA ILE A 475 18.06 14.74 -4.42
C ILE A 475 17.58 13.30 -4.12
N ALA A 476 17.38 12.52 -5.17
CA ALA A 476 17.07 11.11 -5.06
C ALA A 476 18.31 10.31 -4.68
N ASP A 477 18.13 9.22 -3.92
CA ASP A 477 19.21 8.27 -3.67
C ASP A 477 19.52 7.50 -4.97
N GLY A 478 20.52 7.97 -5.69
CA GLY A 478 20.89 7.47 -7.01
C GLY A 478 22.18 8.11 -7.52
N SER A 479 22.47 7.91 -8.80
CA SER A 479 23.65 8.50 -9.45
C SER A 479 23.46 9.96 -9.84
N PHE A 480 24.53 10.65 -10.26
CA PHE A 480 24.44 11.98 -10.89
C PHE A 480 23.49 11.93 -12.10
N ALA A 481 23.66 10.92 -12.97
CA ALA A 481 22.81 10.75 -14.15
C ALA A 481 21.33 10.61 -13.79
N ALA A 482 20.98 9.78 -12.80
CA ALA A 482 19.61 9.60 -12.34
C ALA A 482 19.01 10.89 -11.73
N ASN A 483 19.84 11.71 -11.10
CA ASN A 483 19.40 12.98 -10.53
C ASN A 483 19.23 14.10 -11.57
N VAL A 484 20.08 14.14 -12.58
CA VAL A 484 19.99 15.12 -13.68
C VAL A 484 18.83 14.77 -14.61
N ALA A 485 18.72 13.50 -15.01
CA ALA A 485 17.66 12.98 -15.86
C ALA A 485 16.45 12.46 -15.04
N LEU A 486 16.07 13.18 -13.98
CA LEU A 486 15.00 12.77 -13.05
C LEU A 486 13.69 12.51 -13.79
N GLY A 487 13.13 11.30 -13.61
CA GLY A 487 11.88 10.87 -14.24
C GLY A 487 12.06 10.16 -15.58
N ILE A 488 13.30 10.01 -16.06
CA ILE A 488 13.61 9.26 -17.29
C ILE A 488 14.13 7.87 -16.90
N PRO A 489 13.61 6.78 -17.51
CA PRO A 489 14.12 5.44 -17.29
C PRO A 489 15.61 5.32 -17.61
N ALA A 490 16.36 4.55 -16.83
CA ALA A 490 17.82 4.47 -16.95
C ALA A 490 18.31 4.09 -18.37
N GLY A 491 17.54 3.27 -19.10
CA GLY A 491 17.85 2.88 -20.50
C GLY A 491 17.60 3.97 -21.55
N GLU A 492 16.88 5.04 -21.19
CA GLU A 492 16.51 6.15 -22.10
C GLU A 492 17.27 7.45 -21.79
N VAL A 493 18.19 7.41 -20.79
CA VAL A 493 18.96 8.58 -20.38
C VAL A 493 20.01 8.90 -21.43
N ASP A 494 19.93 10.10 -22.00
CA ASP A 494 20.99 10.65 -22.87
C ASP A 494 22.18 11.08 -22.02
N ARG A 495 23.21 10.23 -22.02
CA ARG A 495 24.42 10.38 -21.18
C ARG A 495 25.29 11.56 -21.59
N GLU A 496 25.36 11.87 -22.90
CA GLU A 496 26.12 13.03 -23.39
C GLU A 496 25.47 14.31 -22.95
N ARG A 497 24.15 14.39 -23.06
CA ARG A 497 23.37 15.52 -22.62
C ARG A 497 23.41 15.71 -21.09
N VAL A 498 23.45 14.62 -20.30
CA VAL A 498 23.70 14.69 -18.86
C VAL A 498 25.06 15.36 -18.60
N MET A 499 26.11 14.95 -19.29
CA MET A 499 27.43 15.51 -19.11
C MET A 499 27.51 16.99 -19.55
N GLN A 500 26.83 17.35 -20.65
CA GLN A 500 26.73 18.75 -21.09
C GLN A 500 26.02 19.61 -20.04
N ALA A 501 24.92 19.15 -19.48
CA ALA A 501 24.19 19.84 -18.42
C ALA A 501 25.03 19.99 -17.14
N LEU A 502 25.77 18.95 -16.77
CA LEU A 502 26.70 19.01 -15.61
C LEU A 502 27.86 19.98 -15.84
N ARG A 503 28.41 20.04 -17.05
CA ARG A 503 29.46 21.05 -17.41
C ARG A 503 28.90 22.46 -17.35
N ALA A 504 27.71 22.69 -17.91
CA ALA A 504 27.06 24.00 -17.85
C ALA A 504 26.74 24.44 -16.40
N ALA A 505 26.47 23.48 -15.50
CA ALA A 505 26.27 23.71 -14.07
C ALA A 505 27.59 23.68 -13.25
N GLN A 506 28.75 23.75 -13.88
CA GLN A 506 30.08 23.76 -13.22
C GLN A 506 30.33 22.51 -12.33
N LEU A 507 29.83 21.35 -12.73
CA LEU A 507 30.07 20.06 -12.08
C LEU A 507 30.89 19.10 -12.96
N GLY A 508 31.27 19.52 -14.18
CA GLY A 508 31.94 18.68 -15.15
C GLY A 508 33.27 18.10 -14.65
N GLU A 509 34.14 18.93 -14.09
CA GLU A 509 35.46 18.52 -13.54
C GLU A 509 35.28 17.56 -12.35
N LEU A 510 34.37 17.89 -11.42
CA LEU A 510 34.07 17.03 -10.29
C LEU A 510 33.70 15.63 -10.75
N VAL A 511 32.76 15.55 -11.69
CA VAL A 511 32.21 14.24 -12.14
C VAL A 511 33.22 13.46 -12.97
N THR A 512 34.03 14.14 -13.81
CA THR A 512 35.10 13.48 -14.58
C THR A 512 36.20 12.92 -13.70
N GLY A 513 36.48 13.53 -12.55
CA GLY A 513 37.46 13.05 -11.57
C GLY A 513 36.99 11.85 -10.74
N LEU A 514 35.70 11.47 -10.80
CA LEU A 514 35.17 10.35 -10.04
C LEU A 514 35.34 9.03 -10.81
N ALA A 515 35.68 7.94 -10.12
CA ALA A 515 35.93 6.61 -10.73
C ALA A 515 34.75 6.07 -11.57
N LYS A 516 33.50 6.41 -11.22
CA LYS A 516 32.30 6.01 -11.95
C LYS A 516 31.66 7.15 -12.74
N GLY A 517 32.31 8.32 -12.83
CA GLY A 517 31.78 9.46 -13.57
C GLY A 517 30.34 9.80 -13.17
N ILE A 518 29.47 9.96 -14.16
CA ILE A 518 28.04 10.27 -13.97
C ILE A 518 27.24 9.17 -13.25
N ASP A 519 27.77 7.94 -13.17
CA ASP A 519 27.13 6.82 -12.47
C ASP A 519 27.50 6.78 -10.98
N THR A 520 28.29 7.71 -10.49
CA THR A 520 28.62 7.82 -9.06
C THR A 520 27.40 8.16 -8.25
N HIS A 521 27.10 7.35 -7.20
CA HIS A 521 25.99 7.59 -6.28
C HIS A 521 26.24 8.80 -5.38
N VAL A 522 25.26 9.68 -5.31
CA VAL A 522 25.30 10.92 -4.52
C VAL A 522 24.82 10.73 -3.07
N GLY A 523 24.25 9.57 -2.75
CA GLY A 523 23.71 9.20 -1.44
C GLY A 523 22.32 9.76 -1.17
N GLU A 524 21.71 9.26 -0.09
CA GLU A 524 20.38 9.70 0.35
C GLU A 524 20.36 11.21 0.62
N CYS A 525 19.38 11.92 0.05
CA CYS A 525 19.31 13.40 0.10
C CYS A 525 20.58 14.12 -0.33
N GLY A 526 21.49 13.46 -1.07
CA GLY A 526 22.76 14.04 -1.51
C GLY A 526 23.75 14.25 -0.36
N CYS A 527 23.78 13.36 0.64
CA CYS A 527 24.65 13.48 1.82
C CYS A 527 26.15 13.49 1.49
N ARG A 528 26.54 13.00 0.31
CA ARG A 528 27.93 13.02 -0.18
C ARG A 528 28.32 14.31 -0.90
N LEU A 529 27.40 15.28 -1.00
CA LEU A 529 27.57 16.51 -1.74
C LEU A 529 27.54 17.72 -0.82
N SER A 530 28.32 18.74 -1.14
CA SER A 530 28.19 20.05 -0.49
C SER A 530 26.85 20.72 -0.85
N GLY A 531 26.44 21.75 -0.09
CA GLY A 531 25.24 22.53 -0.38
C GLY A 531 25.23 23.09 -1.81
N GLY A 532 26.36 23.69 -2.21
CA GLY A 532 26.51 24.21 -3.56
C GLY A 532 26.51 23.14 -4.66
N GLN A 533 27.10 21.96 -4.41
CA GLN A 533 27.04 20.85 -5.37
C GLN A 533 25.62 20.35 -5.55
N ARG A 534 24.82 20.27 -4.48
CA ARG A 534 23.39 19.93 -4.58
C ARG A 534 22.64 20.94 -5.44
N GLN A 535 22.81 22.24 -5.20
CA GLN A 535 22.17 23.29 -6.01
C GLN A 535 22.56 23.19 -7.49
N ARG A 536 23.83 22.96 -7.79
CA ARG A 536 24.31 22.77 -9.17
C ARG A 536 23.71 21.55 -9.87
N ILE A 537 23.41 20.45 -9.15
CA ILE A 537 22.64 19.34 -9.72
C ILE A 537 21.22 19.78 -10.11
N GLY A 538 20.58 20.62 -9.30
CA GLY A 538 19.26 21.20 -9.64
C GLY A 538 19.30 22.02 -10.92
N ILE A 539 20.34 22.83 -11.07
CA ILE A 539 20.57 23.62 -12.29
C ILE A 539 20.82 22.68 -13.48
N ALA A 540 21.69 21.67 -13.34
CA ALA A 540 21.93 20.68 -14.40
C ALA A 540 20.63 19.95 -14.82
N ARG A 541 19.76 19.61 -13.85
CA ARG A 541 18.43 19.02 -14.09
C ARG A 541 17.54 19.93 -14.94
N ALA A 542 17.48 21.22 -14.60
CA ALA A 542 16.69 22.19 -15.35
C ALA A 542 17.22 22.36 -16.79
N LEU A 543 18.54 22.41 -16.96
CA LEU A 543 19.18 22.52 -18.28
C LEU A 543 19.01 21.24 -19.13
N TYR A 544 19.09 20.07 -18.51
CA TYR A 544 18.88 18.78 -19.19
C TYR A 544 17.50 18.71 -19.86
N ARG A 545 16.47 19.31 -19.26
CA ARG A 545 15.08 19.27 -19.79
C ARG A 545 14.89 20.10 -21.06
N GLN A 546 15.80 20.97 -21.45
CA GLN A 546 15.64 21.93 -22.57
C GLN A 546 14.29 22.65 -22.49
N ALA A 547 14.08 23.28 -21.34
CA ALA A 547 12.85 23.97 -21.01
C ALA A 547 12.77 25.31 -21.75
N ASP A 548 11.56 25.74 -22.11
CA ASP A 548 11.31 27.06 -22.69
C ASP A 548 11.31 28.16 -21.61
N VAL A 549 11.02 27.77 -20.36
CA VAL A 549 10.99 28.67 -19.19
C VAL A 549 11.77 28.07 -18.04
N LEU A 550 12.71 28.81 -17.49
CA LEU A 550 13.48 28.44 -16.30
C LEU A 550 13.00 29.26 -15.11
N PHE A 551 12.65 28.56 -14.04
CA PHE A 551 12.31 29.14 -12.74
C PHE A 551 13.41 28.84 -11.72
N PHE A 552 14.03 29.87 -11.16
CA PHE A 552 15.05 29.78 -10.11
C PHE A 552 14.54 30.39 -8.82
N ASP A 553 14.31 29.56 -7.80
CA ASP A 553 13.89 29.99 -6.46
C ASP A 553 15.09 29.95 -5.52
N GLU A 554 15.78 31.10 -5.38
CA GLU A 554 17.01 31.26 -4.58
C GLU A 554 18.10 30.20 -4.91
N ALA A 555 18.17 29.79 -6.18
CA ALA A 555 18.96 28.66 -6.64
C ALA A 555 20.49 28.84 -6.50
N THR A 556 20.96 30.04 -6.21
CA THR A 556 22.40 30.38 -6.04
C THR A 556 22.78 30.74 -4.60
N SER A 557 21.83 30.69 -3.66
CA SER A 557 22.03 31.17 -2.28
C SER A 557 23.16 30.46 -1.50
N ALA A 558 23.41 29.17 -1.80
CA ALA A 558 24.46 28.37 -1.16
C ALA A 558 25.79 28.32 -1.98
N LEU A 559 25.92 29.16 -3.03
CA LEU A 559 27.10 29.21 -3.87
C LEU A 559 28.02 30.34 -3.40
N ASP A 560 29.33 30.16 -3.61
CA ASP A 560 30.31 31.23 -3.54
C ASP A 560 30.16 32.17 -4.75
N SER A 561 30.55 33.42 -4.61
CA SER A 561 30.35 34.47 -5.61
C SER A 561 30.94 34.12 -6.99
N ARG A 562 32.11 33.48 -7.02
CA ARG A 562 32.77 33.09 -8.26
C ARG A 562 31.94 32.01 -9.01
N THR A 563 31.52 30.97 -8.32
CA THR A 563 30.69 29.91 -8.90
C THR A 563 29.32 30.43 -9.32
N GLU A 564 28.74 31.37 -8.56
CA GLU A 564 27.50 32.06 -8.91
C GLU A 564 27.63 32.82 -10.24
N GLU A 565 28.69 33.63 -10.39
CA GLU A 565 28.99 34.38 -11.62
C GLU A 565 29.18 33.45 -12.84
N GLU A 566 29.93 32.35 -12.66
CA GLU A 566 30.18 31.38 -13.74
C GLU A 566 28.88 30.70 -14.19
N ILE A 567 28.00 30.35 -13.27
CA ILE A 567 26.67 29.78 -13.57
C ILE A 567 25.76 30.80 -14.23
N ASN A 568 25.70 32.02 -13.68
CA ASN A 568 24.89 33.09 -14.26
C ASN A 568 25.38 33.41 -15.68
N ARG A 569 26.69 33.42 -15.93
CA ARG A 569 27.26 33.59 -17.28
C ARG A 569 26.88 32.42 -18.21
N SER A 570 26.90 31.18 -17.69
CA SER A 570 26.48 30.01 -18.46
C SER A 570 25.01 30.08 -18.85
N ILE A 571 24.12 30.48 -17.92
CA ILE A 571 22.69 30.67 -18.16
C ILE A 571 22.44 31.83 -19.15
N ALA A 572 23.13 32.95 -18.95
CA ALA A 572 23.03 34.09 -19.87
C ALA A 572 23.51 33.73 -21.29
N GLY A 573 24.58 32.91 -21.39
CA GLY A 573 25.06 32.38 -22.68
C GLY A 573 24.08 31.45 -23.37
N LEU A 574 23.35 30.63 -22.62
CA LEU A 574 22.26 29.80 -23.15
C LEU A 574 21.09 30.67 -23.63
N ALA A 575 20.67 31.63 -22.84
CA ALA A 575 19.62 32.57 -23.20
C ALA A 575 19.98 33.47 -24.41
N ALA A 576 21.26 33.74 -24.61
CA ALA A 576 21.72 34.48 -25.78
C ALA A 576 21.75 33.64 -27.06
N ARG A 577 21.97 32.33 -26.95
CA ARG A 577 21.94 31.38 -28.07
C ARG A 577 20.51 30.99 -28.47
N ASP A 578 19.62 30.91 -27.48
CA ASP A 578 18.21 30.64 -27.63
C ASP A 578 17.41 31.88 -27.20
N ALA A 579 17.14 32.77 -28.17
CA ALA A 579 16.38 34.02 -27.95
C ALA A 579 14.95 33.78 -27.44
N GLY A 580 14.49 32.53 -27.43
CA GLY A 580 13.20 32.12 -26.90
C GLY A 580 13.20 31.70 -25.43
N LEU A 581 14.35 31.53 -24.79
CA LEU A 581 14.44 31.06 -23.38
C LEU A 581 14.02 32.18 -22.41
N THR A 582 12.95 31.91 -21.67
CA THR A 582 12.42 32.81 -20.63
C THR A 582 13.02 32.45 -19.27
N LEU A 583 13.44 33.45 -18.51
CA LEU A 583 14.03 33.24 -17.18
C LEU A 583 13.26 34.02 -16.12
N VAL A 584 12.85 33.34 -15.06
CA VAL A 584 12.18 33.94 -13.90
C VAL A 584 12.98 33.58 -12.64
N VAL A 585 13.52 34.58 -11.96
CA VAL A 585 14.45 34.39 -10.84
C VAL A 585 13.90 35.06 -9.58
N ILE A 586 13.83 34.32 -8.50
CA ILE A 586 13.72 34.89 -7.16
C ILE A 586 15.13 34.92 -6.57
N ALA A 587 15.61 36.11 -6.23
CA ALA A 587 16.91 36.29 -5.59
C ALA A 587 16.87 37.37 -4.50
N HIS A 588 17.71 37.20 -3.48
CA HIS A 588 17.96 38.17 -2.43
C HIS A 588 19.25 39.00 -2.70
N ARG A 589 20.15 38.48 -3.55
CA ARG A 589 21.39 39.15 -3.93
C ARG A 589 21.18 39.98 -5.19
N GLU A 590 21.69 41.20 -5.21
CA GLU A 590 21.63 42.07 -6.39
C GLU A 590 22.38 41.46 -7.58
N SER A 591 23.51 40.82 -7.34
CA SER A 591 24.29 40.10 -8.36
C SER A 591 23.50 39.10 -9.17
N SER A 592 22.55 38.40 -8.55
CA SER A 592 21.68 37.45 -9.23
C SER A 592 20.57 38.13 -10.08
N LEU A 593 20.29 39.41 -9.83
CA LEU A 593 19.27 40.17 -10.55
C LEU A 593 19.88 41.04 -11.69
N GLU A 594 21.19 41.23 -11.73
CA GLU A 594 21.87 42.02 -12.78
C GLU A 594 21.63 41.48 -14.21
N TYR A 595 21.38 40.17 -14.32
CA TYR A 595 21.10 39.53 -15.61
C TYR A 595 19.62 39.61 -16.04
N CYS A 596 18.76 40.23 -15.20
CA CYS A 596 17.35 40.39 -15.48
C CYS A 596 17.08 41.68 -16.26
N ASN A 597 16.18 41.60 -17.24
CA ASN A 597 15.77 42.77 -18.02
C ASN A 597 14.77 43.64 -17.24
N ARG A 598 14.03 43.05 -16.31
CA ARG A 598 13.01 43.70 -15.49
C ARG A 598 12.95 43.08 -14.11
N ILE A 599 12.77 43.90 -13.12
CA ILE A 599 12.57 43.48 -11.72
C ILE A 599 11.17 43.84 -11.30
N ILE A 600 10.48 42.88 -10.70
CA ILE A 600 9.12 43.02 -10.14
C ILE A 600 9.23 42.92 -8.62
N THR A 601 8.73 43.95 -7.90
CA THR A 601 8.66 43.93 -6.44
C THR A 601 7.29 43.43 -6.01
N ILE A 602 7.27 42.47 -5.06
CA ILE A 602 6.06 41.93 -4.49
C ILE A 602 5.99 42.32 -3.01
N GLY A 603 4.80 42.76 -2.58
CA GLY A 603 4.53 43.08 -1.16
C GLY A 603 4.66 44.55 -0.81
N GLU A 604 4.59 45.47 -1.81
CA GLU A 604 4.29 46.90 -1.61
C GLU A 604 2.79 47.14 -1.67
#